data_d22024836f7bdc5ec3173d547e1e0935
#
_entry.id   d22024836f7bdc5ec3173d547e1e0935
#
_cell.length_a   1.000
_cell.length_b   1.000
_cell.length_c   1.000
_cell.angle_alpha   90.00
_cell.angle_beta   90.00
_cell.angle_gamma   90.00
#
_symmetry.space_group_name_H-M   'P 1'
#
loop_
_entity.id
_entity.type
_entity.pdbx_description
1 polymer ?
#
loop_
_entity_poly.entity_id
_entity_poly.type
_entity_poly.pdbx_seq_one_letter_code
_entity_poly.pdbx_strand_id
1 'polypeptide(L)'
;MTSATAPAVPTGSSTAAVGVRATARITAAARGGGTVLPVLDGDGPFELRRLRSRGAEARVCVVGAMSAPLGGDRLRIEATAQQGAALHVTSAAATLALRGPTTEHATYDVHLSVADHAELRWLPKPLISAAGSSLRQTWTIDLAPSARLVLREELALGRTGEPPGRVTTRLIVRRGGHVLLHQEADYGPGAVGWDSPAVLAHHRATGQILIVDPDFETEPPDVQDLTDTPQDGLAVRTPLAGPATLVTAIAPDGLRLRHLLDAAHTTRPPR
;
A
#
# COMPACT_ATOMS: atom_id res chain seq x y z
N MET A 1 27.75 50.37 45.99
CA MET A 1 27.33 48.96 45.80
C MET A 1 26.43 48.93 44.58
N THR A 2 27.01 48.64 43.45
CA THR A 2 26.33 48.64 42.13
C THR A 2 25.99 47.19 41.78
N SER A 3 24.68 46.86 41.75
CA SER A 3 24.18 45.52 41.42
C SER A 3 24.15 45.37 39.90
N ALA A 4 24.91 44.42 39.36
CA ALA A 4 24.90 44.09 37.97
C ALA A 4 23.80 43.05 37.65
N THR A 5 22.82 43.43 36.83
CA THR A 5 21.78 42.57 36.34
C THR A 5 22.35 41.73 35.17
N ALA A 6 22.31 40.39 35.28
CA ALA A 6 22.69 39.49 34.24
C ALA A 6 21.65 39.47 33.08
N PRO A 7 22.08 39.37 31.82
CA PRO A 7 21.14 39.31 30.69
C PRO A 7 20.43 37.97 30.66
N ALA A 8 19.11 37.99 30.44
CA ALA A 8 18.28 36.83 30.22
C ALA A 8 18.63 36.15 28.86
N VAL A 9 18.90 34.85 28.90
CA VAL A 9 19.08 34.00 27.70
C VAL A 9 17.71 33.75 27.07
N PRO A 10 17.51 34.04 25.79
CA PRO A 10 16.24 33.71 25.14
C PRO A 10 16.13 32.20 24.95
N THR A 11 15.25 31.55 25.67
CA THR A 11 14.83 30.17 25.42
C THR A 11 13.85 30.12 24.24
N GLY A 12 14.39 30.25 23.05
CA GLY A 12 13.67 29.93 21.81
C GLY A 12 13.78 28.44 21.53
N SER A 13 12.91 27.60 22.09
CA SER A 13 12.75 26.23 21.64
C SER A 13 12.00 26.22 20.30
N SER A 14 12.74 26.30 19.21
CA SER A 14 12.25 25.85 17.92
C SER A 14 12.03 24.35 18.04
N THR A 15 10.78 23.91 18.17
CA THR A 15 10.38 22.52 17.96
C THR A 15 10.61 22.22 16.49
N ALA A 16 11.83 21.76 16.15
CA ALA A 16 12.12 21.20 14.84
C ALA A 16 11.10 20.07 14.57
N ALA A 17 10.47 20.09 13.41
CA ALA A 17 9.54 19.04 13.00
C ALA A 17 10.28 17.68 13.05
N VAL A 18 9.93 16.87 14.05
CA VAL A 18 10.56 15.57 14.28
C VAL A 18 9.84 14.57 13.36
N GLY A 19 10.42 14.27 12.20
CA GLY A 19 9.93 13.29 11.23
C GLY A 19 10.51 13.54 9.85
N VAL A 20 10.68 12.46 9.11
CA VAL A 20 11.14 12.49 7.72
C VAL A 20 9.98 12.91 6.81
N ARG A 21 10.26 13.78 5.83
CA ARG A 21 9.36 14.10 4.71
C ARG A 21 10.04 13.66 3.43
N ALA A 22 9.41 12.73 2.71
CA ALA A 22 9.99 12.16 1.50
C ALA A 22 8.93 11.85 0.44
N THR A 23 9.29 12.04 -0.84
CA THR A 23 8.41 11.72 -1.97
C THR A 23 9.21 11.05 -3.08
N ALA A 24 9.04 9.74 -3.26
CA ALA A 24 9.59 9.02 -4.40
C ALA A 24 8.66 9.12 -5.63
N ARG A 25 9.27 9.15 -6.84
CA ARG A 25 8.52 9.29 -8.10
C ARG A 25 8.93 8.26 -9.13
N ILE A 26 7.93 7.65 -9.74
CA ILE A 26 8.10 6.67 -10.82
C ILE A 26 7.23 7.12 -12.00
N THR A 27 7.83 7.25 -13.19
CA THR A 27 7.05 7.41 -14.43
C THR A 27 7.47 6.35 -15.42
N ALA A 28 6.51 5.63 -15.96
CA ALA A 28 6.69 4.65 -17.03
C ALA A 28 6.05 5.16 -18.32
N ALA A 29 6.74 5.02 -19.44
CA ALA A 29 6.29 5.47 -20.75
C ALA A 29 6.51 4.38 -21.81
N ALA A 30 5.55 4.18 -22.70
CA ALA A 30 5.71 3.27 -23.84
C ALA A 30 6.72 3.81 -24.84
N ARG A 31 7.67 2.98 -25.29
CA ARG A 31 8.68 3.35 -26.28
C ARG A 31 9.22 2.13 -27.02
N GLY A 32 9.15 2.14 -28.33
CA GLY A 32 9.79 1.11 -29.18
C GLY A 32 9.32 -0.32 -28.90
N GLY A 33 8.02 -0.52 -28.64
CA GLY A 33 7.45 -1.84 -28.31
C GLY A 33 7.70 -2.32 -26.86
N GLY A 34 8.31 -1.48 -26.01
CA GLY A 34 8.53 -1.75 -24.59
C GLY A 34 8.20 -0.55 -23.71
N THR A 35 8.55 -0.64 -22.46
CA THR A 35 8.34 0.43 -21.46
C THR A 35 9.67 0.92 -20.92
N VAL A 36 9.85 2.24 -20.91
CA VAL A 36 11.00 2.96 -20.31
C VAL A 36 10.56 3.67 -19.03
N LEU A 37 11.54 4.04 -18.21
CA LEU A 37 11.33 4.79 -16.96
C LEU A 37 11.98 6.18 -17.10
N PRO A 38 11.27 7.18 -17.66
CA PRO A 38 11.82 8.54 -17.76
C PRO A 38 12.02 9.22 -16.40
N VAL A 39 11.27 8.81 -15.37
CA VAL A 39 11.46 9.24 -14.00
C VAL A 39 11.59 8.01 -13.11
N LEU A 40 12.65 7.95 -12.34
CA LEU A 40 12.90 6.96 -11.29
C LEU A 40 13.68 7.65 -10.19
N ASP A 41 12.98 8.41 -9.37
CA ASP A 41 13.52 9.33 -8.38
C ASP A 41 13.17 8.83 -6.97
N GLY A 42 14.19 8.37 -6.23
CA GLY A 42 14.08 7.95 -4.84
C GLY A 42 14.31 9.14 -3.92
N ASP A 43 13.69 9.12 -2.74
CA ASP A 43 13.84 10.18 -1.75
C ASP A 43 13.77 9.61 -0.33
N GLY A 44 14.68 10.04 0.54
CA GLY A 44 14.72 9.64 1.95
C GLY A 44 14.75 8.13 2.15
N PRO A 45 13.71 7.54 2.77
CA PRO A 45 13.64 6.10 3.00
C PRO A 45 13.36 5.27 1.74
N PHE A 46 13.04 5.90 0.61
CA PHE A 46 12.69 5.20 -0.63
C PHE A 46 13.87 5.20 -1.61
N GLU A 47 14.54 4.06 -1.72
CA GLU A 47 15.46 3.79 -2.82
C GLU A 47 14.72 3.03 -3.92
N LEU A 48 14.77 3.50 -5.16
CA LEU A 48 14.12 2.88 -6.30
C LEU A 48 15.14 2.16 -7.18
N ARG A 49 14.92 0.87 -7.41
CA ARG A 49 15.80 0.04 -8.24
C ARG A 49 15.05 -0.51 -9.44
N ARG A 50 15.57 -0.23 -10.64
CA ARG A 50 15.11 -0.89 -11.85
C ARG A 50 15.51 -2.36 -11.81
N LEU A 51 14.54 -3.25 -12.05
CA LEU A 51 14.76 -4.67 -12.20
C LEU A 51 14.84 -5.04 -13.68
N ARG A 52 15.38 -6.24 -13.97
CA ARG A 52 15.37 -6.79 -15.32
C ARG A 52 13.93 -6.99 -15.79
N SER A 53 13.61 -6.46 -16.96
CA SER A 53 12.30 -6.62 -17.61
C SER A 53 12.03 -8.08 -17.96
N ARG A 54 10.74 -8.42 -17.94
CA ARG A 54 10.23 -9.70 -18.47
C ARG A 54 9.23 -9.35 -19.57
N GLY A 55 9.70 -9.27 -20.83
CA GLY A 55 8.91 -8.79 -21.94
C GLY A 55 8.90 -7.26 -22.05
N ALA A 56 7.74 -6.66 -22.40
CA ALA A 56 7.60 -5.24 -22.68
C ALA A 56 7.44 -4.36 -21.43
N GLU A 57 7.25 -4.95 -20.25
CA GLU A 57 7.03 -4.23 -18.99
C GLU A 57 8.32 -3.61 -18.45
N ALA A 58 8.21 -2.43 -17.82
CA ALA A 58 9.23 -1.91 -16.92
C ALA A 58 8.98 -2.45 -15.50
N ARG A 59 10.06 -2.80 -14.79
CA ARG A 59 9.97 -3.35 -13.43
C ARG A 59 10.79 -2.53 -12.46
N VAL A 60 10.17 -2.20 -11.33
CA VAL A 60 10.78 -1.39 -10.26
C VAL A 60 10.65 -2.11 -8.93
N CYS A 61 11.69 -2.05 -8.13
CA CYS A 61 11.71 -2.49 -6.75
C CYS A 61 11.88 -1.28 -5.82
N VAL A 62 10.96 -1.11 -4.90
CA VAL A 62 11.10 -0.15 -3.79
C VAL A 62 11.91 -0.81 -2.69
N VAL A 63 13.01 -0.18 -2.30
CA VAL A 63 13.92 -0.66 -1.26
C VAL A 63 13.89 0.33 -0.09
N GLY A 64 13.67 -0.15 1.12
CA GLY A 64 13.79 0.69 2.32
C GLY A 64 15.25 1.04 2.59
N ALA A 65 15.60 2.32 2.51
CA ALA A 65 16.97 2.81 2.73
C ALA A 65 17.22 3.23 4.19
N MET A 66 16.18 3.35 4.99
CA MET A 66 16.24 3.65 6.43
C MET A 66 15.01 3.13 7.16
N SER A 67 15.02 3.21 8.49
CA SER A 67 13.86 2.86 9.33
C SER A 67 12.75 3.89 9.13
N ALA A 68 11.69 3.50 8.43
CA ALA A 68 10.49 4.29 8.14
C ALA A 68 9.34 3.35 7.73
N PRO A 69 8.07 3.71 8.01
CA PRO A 69 7.59 4.92 8.70
C PRO A 69 7.74 4.86 10.23
N LEU A 70 8.17 5.97 10.81
CA LEU A 70 8.19 6.22 12.24
C LEU A 70 7.15 7.29 12.60
N GLY A 71 6.64 7.30 13.82
CA GLY A 71 5.70 8.34 14.27
C GLY A 71 6.22 9.75 13.95
N GLY A 72 5.39 10.55 13.27
CA GLY A 72 5.74 11.88 12.76
C GLY A 72 6.19 11.93 11.29
N ASP A 73 6.57 10.81 10.67
CA ASP A 73 6.99 10.77 9.26
C ASP A 73 5.82 11.10 8.30
N ARG A 74 6.16 11.72 7.16
CA ARG A 74 5.25 12.06 6.07
C ARG A 74 5.84 11.53 4.76
N LEU A 75 5.44 10.32 4.39
CA LEU A 75 5.99 9.57 3.28
C LEU A 75 5.00 9.52 2.12
N ARG A 76 5.52 9.65 0.89
CA ARG A 76 4.70 9.57 -0.32
C ARG A 76 5.42 8.81 -1.42
N ILE A 77 4.67 8.04 -2.20
CA ILE A 77 5.10 7.51 -3.50
C ILE A 77 4.10 7.95 -4.55
N GLU A 78 4.59 8.48 -5.66
CA GLU A 78 3.81 8.84 -6.84
C GLU A 78 4.26 7.96 -8.01
N ALA A 79 3.35 7.20 -8.61
CA ALA A 79 3.67 6.36 -9.75
C ALA A 79 2.67 6.59 -10.90
N THR A 80 3.20 6.84 -12.09
CA THR A 80 2.42 7.09 -13.30
C THR A 80 2.80 6.08 -14.38
N ALA A 81 1.83 5.31 -14.87
CA ALA A 81 1.93 4.56 -16.11
C ALA A 81 1.26 5.38 -17.22
N GLN A 82 2.07 5.97 -18.11
CA GLN A 82 1.59 6.74 -19.26
C GLN A 82 0.93 5.83 -20.28
N GLN A 83 0.21 6.41 -21.25
CA GLN A 83 -0.53 5.70 -22.27
C GLN A 83 0.28 4.55 -22.90
N GLY A 84 -0.30 3.34 -22.88
CA GLY A 84 0.28 2.12 -23.43
C GLY A 84 1.49 1.56 -22.68
N ALA A 85 1.88 2.14 -21.55
CA ALA A 85 2.99 1.65 -20.73
C ALA A 85 2.56 0.46 -19.85
N ALA A 86 3.48 -0.47 -19.60
CA ALA A 86 3.29 -1.55 -18.64
C ALA A 86 4.32 -1.42 -17.50
N LEU A 87 3.86 -1.21 -16.28
CA LEU A 87 4.69 -1.02 -15.10
C LEU A 87 4.39 -2.06 -14.03
N HIS A 88 5.44 -2.73 -13.56
CA HIS A 88 5.36 -3.63 -12.41
C HIS A 88 6.21 -3.10 -11.26
N VAL A 89 5.58 -2.80 -10.13
CA VAL A 89 6.25 -2.34 -8.91
C VAL A 89 6.12 -3.38 -7.81
N THR A 90 7.22 -3.68 -7.15
CA THR A 90 7.30 -4.53 -5.96
C THR A 90 8.16 -3.87 -4.90
N SER A 91 8.28 -4.46 -3.72
CA SER A 91 9.27 -4.03 -2.72
C SER A 91 10.24 -5.16 -2.37
N ALA A 92 11.46 -4.80 -1.94
CA ALA A 92 12.49 -5.77 -1.58
C ALA A 92 12.11 -6.55 -0.30
N ALA A 93 11.52 -5.84 0.67
CA ALA A 93 11.14 -6.37 1.98
C ALA A 93 9.78 -5.82 2.41
N ALA A 94 9.24 -6.38 3.50
CA ALA A 94 8.09 -5.83 4.19
C ALA A 94 8.39 -4.41 4.71
N THR A 95 7.37 -3.54 4.69
CA THR A 95 7.43 -2.23 5.33
C THR A 95 7.09 -2.39 6.81
N LEU A 96 7.95 -1.92 7.69
CA LEU A 96 7.75 -2.03 9.13
C LEU A 96 7.42 -0.66 9.71
N ALA A 97 6.17 -0.45 10.07
CA ALA A 97 5.77 0.74 10.82
C ALA A 97 6.20 0.59 12.29
N LEU A 98 6.96 1.54 12.79
CA LEU A 98 7.54 1.50 14.12
C LEU A 98 7.08 2.70 14.96
N ARG A 99 7.20 2.56 16.27
CA ARG A 99 7.03 3.69 17.19
C ARG A 99 8.08 4.76 16.88
N GLY A 100 7.63 5.99 16.67
CA GLY A 100 8.50 7.14 16.51
C GLY A 100 8.84 7.81 17.85
N PRO A 101 9.68 8.85 17.81
CA PRO A 101 10.02 9.65 19.00
C PRO A 101 8.84 10.53 19.45
N THR A 102 7.81 10.69 18.66
CA THR A 102 6.62 11.51 18.95
C THR A 102 5.36 10.64 19.06
N THR A 103 4.29 11.22 19.61
CA THR A 103 2.95 10.62 19.66
C THR A 103 2.17 10.82 18.35
N GLU A 104 2.70 11.62 17.41
CA GLU A 104 2.05 11.84 16.12
C GLU A 104 2.08 10.56 15.27
N HIS A 105 1.00 10.33 14.54
CA HIS A 105 0.97 9.23 13.55
C HIS A 105 1.88 9.55 12.37
N ALA A 106 2.47 8.51 11.80
CA ALA A 106 3.08 8.59 10.47
C ALA A 106 2.00 8.62 9.39
N THR A 107 2.29 9.25 8.24
CA THR A 107 1.49 9.07 7.03
C THR A 107 2.32 8.39 5.95
N TYR A 108 1.67 7.50 5.19
CA TYR A 108 2.25 6.85 4.02
C TYR A 108 1.23 6.90 2.88
N ASP A 109 1.39 7.86 1.99
CA ASP A 109 0.48 8.12 0.89
C ASP A 109 1.03 7.51 -0.41
N VAL A 110 0.22 6.73 -1.12
CA VAL A 110 0.56 6.18 -2.43
C VAL A 110 -0.43 6.70 -3.46
N HIS A 111 0.07 7.42 -4.45
CA HIS A 111 -0.71 7.97 -5.54
C HIS A 111 -0.34 7.25 -6.84
N LEU A 112 -1.31 6.59 -7.46
CA LEU A 112 -1.14 5.83 -8.67
C LEU A 112 -2.01 6.42 -9.78
N SER A 113 -1.41 6.70 -10.95
CA SER A 113 -2.12 7.17 -12.13
C SER A 113 -1.86 6.23 -13.30
N VAL A 114 -2.92 5.69 -13.92
CA VAL A 114 -2.82 4.75 -15.02
C VAL A 114 -3.61 5.29 -16.21
N ALA A 115 -2.89 5.66 -17.26
CA ALA A 115 -3.48 6.25 -18.47
C ALA A 115 -4.11 5.19 -19.38
N ASP A 116 -4.71 5.64 -20.48
CA ASP A 116 -5.37 4.75 -21.44
C ASP A 116 -4.43 3.67 -21.99
N HIS A 117 -4.95 2.44 -22.07
CA HIS A 117 -4.23 1.25 -22.52
C HIS A 117 -2.95 0.94 -21.73
N ALA A 118 -2.74 1.58 -20.59
CA ALA A 118 -1.64 1.26 -19.70
C ALA A 118 -2.01 0.16 -18.70
N GLU A 119 -0.99 -0.54 -18.24
CA GLU A 119 -1.11 -1.58 -17.20
C GLU A 119 -0.20 -1.25 -16.02
N LEU A 120 -0.75 -1.31 -14.81
CA LEU A 120 0.00 -1.21 -13.57
C LEU A 120 -0.22 -2.44 -12.70
N ARG A 121 0.88 -3.11 -12.34
CA ARG A 121 0.90 -4.14 -11.30
C ARG A 121 1.65 -3.62 -10.10
N TRP A 122 0.94 -3.34 -9.02
CA TRP A 122 1.49 -2.84 -7.77
C TRP A 122 1.40 -3.92 -6.70
N LEU A 123 2.50 -4.63 -6.49
CA LEU A 123 2.57 -5.85 -5.69
C LEU A 123 3.67 -5.75 -4.61
N PRO A 124 3.55 -4.87 -3.63
CA PRO A 124 4.53 -4.73 -2.56
C PRO A 124 4.51 -5.95 -1.62
N LYS A 125 5.54 -6.06 -0.79
CA LYS A 125 5.55 -6.95 0.36
C LYS A 125 4.66 -6.36 1.47
N PRO A 126 4.27 -7.15 2.50
CA PRO A 126 3.37 -6.70 3.56
C PRO A 126 3.81 -5.42 4.28
N LEU A 127 2.84 -4.68 4.77
CA LEU A 127 3.00 -3.72 5.83
C LEU A 127 2.84 -4.42 7.18
N ILE A 128 3.75 -4.20 8.12
CA ILE A 128 3.69 -4.73 9.48
C ILE A 128 3.51 -3.57 10.44
N SER A 129 2.40 -3.55 11.17
CA SER A 129 2.10 -2.55 12.20
C SER A 129 2.66 -3.03 13.55
N ALA A 130 3.93 -2.70 13.85
CA ALA A 130 4.62 -3.14 15.07
C ALA A 130 4.04 -2.47 16.33
N ALA A 131 4.26 -3.08 17.48
CA ALA A 131 3.77 -2.56 18.77
C ALA A 131 4.16 -1.09 18.99
N GLY A 132 3.18 -0.29 19.38
CA GLY A 132 3.34 1.14 19.66
C GLY A 132 3.49 2.03 18.42
N SER A 133 3.45 1.48 17.21
CA SER A 133 3.37 2.29 15.98
C SER A 133 1.98 2.92 15.82
N SER A 134 1.92 4.03 15.12
CA SER A 134 0.68 4.67 14.68
C SER A 134 0.88 5.15 13.24
N LEU A 135 0.15 4.55 12.31
CA LEU A 135 0.28 4.82 10.88
C LEU A 135 -1.09 5.09 10.25
N ARG A 136 -1.15 6.09 9.37
CA ARG A 136 -2.23 6.27 8.40
C ARG A 136 -1.68 6.04 7.01
N GLN A 137 -2.18 5.00 6.33
CA GLN A 137 -1.84 4.69 4.95
C GLN A 137 -3.00 5.08 4.03
N THR A 138 -2.72 5.86 2.98
CA THR A 138 -3.74 6.26 2.00
C THR A 138 -3.29 5.88 0.59
N TRP A 139 -4.18 5.19 -0.11
CA TRP A 139 -4.06 4.88 -1.54
C TRP A 139 -5.02 5.76 -2.32
N THR A 140 -4.52 6.52 -3.26
CA THR A 140 -5.34 7.28 -4.22
C THR A 140 -4.96 6.81 -5.62
N ILE A 141 -5.92 6.26 -6.34
CA ILE A 141 -5.69 5.60 -7.62
C ILE A 141 -6.65 6.17 -8.65
N ASP A 142 -6.10 6.73 -9.71
CA ASP A 142 -6.85 7.28 -10.84
C ASP A 142 -6.55 6.46 -12.10
N LEU A 143 -7.60 5.88 -12.69
CA LEU A 143 -7.55 5.01 -13.85
C LEU A 143 -8.32 5.61 -15.02
N ALA A 144 -7.70 5.62 -16.19
CA ALA A 144 -8.42 5.84 -17.43
C ALA A 144 -9.39 4.68 -17.72
N PRO A 145 -10.44 4.87 -18.57
CA PRO A 145 -11.41 3.80 -18.85
C PRO A 145 -10.84 2.51 -19.40
N SER A 146 -9.76 2.57 -20.20
CA SER A 146 -9.09 1.41 -20.78
C SER A 146 -7.87 0.91 -19.99
N ALA A 147 -7.61 1.50 -18.81
CA ALA A 147 -6.50 1.12 -17.94
C ALA A 147 -6.71 -0.24 -17.28
N ARG A 148 -5.61 -0.97 -17.02
CA ARG A 148 -5.58 -2.21 -16.27
C ARG A 148 -4.80 -2.03 -14.96
N LEU A 149 -5.32 -2.58 -13.87
CA LEU A 149 -4.67 -2.52 -12.56
C LEU A 149 -4.72 -3.89 -11.87
N VAL A 150 -3.60 -4.27 -11.28
CA VAL A 150 -3.55 -5.26 -10.20
C VAL A 150 -2.88 -4.61 -9.01
N LEU A 151 -3.64 -4.40 -7.94
CA LEU A 151 -3.17 -3.87 -6.67
C LEU A 151 -3.24 -4.96 -5.61
N ARG A 152 -2.14 -5.16 -4.89
CA ARG A 152 -2.10 -6.05 -3.72
C ARG A 152 -1.77 -5.24 -2.47
N GLU A 153 -2.51 -5.49 -1.42
CA GLU A 153 -2.29 -4.93 -0.10
C GLU A 153 -2.29 -6.07 0.92
N GLU A 154 -1.26 -6.14 1.75
CA GLU A 154 -1.13 -7.11 2.84
C GLU A 154 -0.75 -6.38 4.12
N LEU A 155 -1.47 -6.62 5.20
CA LEU A 155 -1.25 -6.02 6.51
C LEU A 155 -1.09 -7.12 7.57
N ALA A 156 0.03 -7.08 8.29
CA ALA A 156 0.25 -7.89 9.48
C ALA A 156 0.14 -7.01 10.73
N LEU A 157 -0.70 -7.42 11.66
CA LEU A 157 -1.01 -6.69 12.89
C LEU A 157 -0.09 -7.12 14.02
N GLY A 158 1.07 -6.46 14.11
CA GLY A 158 2.18 -6.78 15.00
C GLY A 158 3.17 -7.77 14.40
N ARG A 159 4.37 -7.82 14.97
CA ARG A 159 5.34 -8.89 14.74
C ARG A 159 4.93 -10.14 15.52
N THR A 160 5.61 -11.25 15.28
CA THR A 160 5.36 -12.49 16.03
C THR A 160 5.53 -12.26 17.54
N GLY A 161 4.48 -12.59 18.30
CA GLY A 161 4.51 -12.53 19.77
C GLY A 161 4.30 -11.13 20.37
N GLU A 162 4.03 -10.09 19.57
CA GLU A 162 3.75 -8.75 20.10
C GLU A 162 2.32 -8.27 19.79
N PRO A 163 1.76 -7.32 20.58
CA PRO A 163 0.52 -6.66 20.23
C PRO A 163 0.69 -5.79 18.97
N PRO A 164 -0.38 -5.49 18.23
CA PRO A 164 -0.31 -4.60 17.07
C PRO A 164 -0.06 -3.14 17.48
N GLY A 165 0.51 -2.38 16.55
CA GLY A 165 0.36 -0.93 16.53
C GLY A 165 -1.02 -0.54 15.98
N ARG A 166 -1.33 0.77 16.01
CA ARG A 166 -2.51 1.30 15.33
C ARG A 166 -2.22 1.56 13.86
N VAL A 167 -3.11 1.13 13.00
CA VAL A 167 -3.04 1.43 11.58
C VAL A 167 -4.42 1.71 11.01
N THR A 168 -4.56 2.84 10.32
CA THR A 168 -5.73 3.18 9.50
C THR A 168 -5.32 3.07 8.05
N THR A 169 -6.06 2.28 7.26
CA THR A 169 -5.87 2.18 5.81
C THR A 169 -7.06 2.82 5.09
N ARG A 170 -6.78 3.55 4.02
CA ARG A 170 -7.81 4.15 3.17
C ARG A 170 -7.46 3.91 1.71
N LEU A 171 -8.38 3.34 0.95
CA LEU A 171 -8.24 3.08 -0.47
C LEU A 171 -9.34 3.79 -1.25
N ILE A 172 -8.94 4.66 -2.17
CA ILE A 172 -9.83 5.39 -3.08
C ILE A 172 -9.40 5.06 -4.50
N VAL A 173 -10.27 4.44 -5.27
CA VAL A 173 -10.03 4.12 -6.68
C VAL A 173 -11.09 4.82 -7.53
N ARG A 174 -10.63 5.57 -8.52
CA ARG A 174 -11.48 6.21 -9.53
C ARG A 174 -11.16 5.64 -10.90
N ARG A 175 -12.19 5.48 -11.72
CA ARG A 175 -12.06 5.09 -13.12
C ARG A 175 -12.89 6.03 -13.99
N GLY A 176 -12.27 6.66 -14.98
CA GLY A 176 -12.94 7.65 -15.79
C GLY A 176 -13.55 8.81 -14.97
N GLY A 177 -12.91 9.20 -13.88
CA GLY A 177 -13.39 10.25 -12.97
C GLY A 177 -14.46 9.80 -11.94
N HIS A 178 -15.03 8.59 -12.07
CA HIS A 178 -16.04 8.07 -11.15
C HIS A 178 -15.42 7.16 -10.09
N VAL A 179 -15.95 7.21 -8.86
CA VAL A 179 -15.49 6.35 -7.76
C VAL A 179 -15.90 4.91 -8.06
N LEU A 180 -14.90 4.01 -8.19
CA LEU A 180 -15.08 2.57 -8.34
C LEU A 180 -15.07 1.86 -6.98
N LEU A 181 -14.18 2.29 -6.09
CA LEU A 181 -14.04 1.76 -4.73
C LEU A 181 -13.61 2.87 -3.78
N HIS A 182 -14.24 2.94 -2.61
CA HIS A 182 -13.80 3.78 -1.51
C HIS A 182 -14.03 3.01 -0.21
N GLN A 183 -12.97 2.63 0.45
CA GLN A 183 -13.02 1.92 1.73
C GLN A 183 -12.01 2.50 2.72
N GLU A 184 -12.32 2.38 4.00
CA GLU A 184 -11.43 2.71 5.10
C GLU A 184 -11.55 1.64 6.17
N ALA A 185 -10.44 1.27 6.79
CA ALA A 185 -10.38 0.33 7.89
C ALA A 185 -9.40 0.82 8.94
N ASP A 186 -9.72 0.57 10.21
CA ASP A 186 -8.95 0.99 11.37
C ASP A 186 -8.69 -0.21 12.28
N TYR A 187 -7.42 -0.49 12.58
CA TYR A 187 -7.00 -1.66 13.33
C TYR A 187 -6.06 -1.31 14.46
N GLY A 188 -6.07 -2.13 15.51
CA GLY A 188 -5.16 -2.03 16.64
C GLY A 188 -5.69 -1.15 17.77
N PRO A 189 -4.83 -0.72 18.70
CA PRO A 189 -5.24 -0.02 19.91
C PRO A 189 -6.05 1.25 19.63
N GLY A 190 -7.22 1.36 20.25
CA GLY A 190 -8.16 2.47 20.06
C GLY A 190 -9.10 2.37 18.87
N ALA A 191 -8.96 1.37 18.00
CA ALA A 191 -9.95 1.04 16.98
C ALA A 191 -11.07 0.19 17.59
N VAL A 192 -12.32 0.53 17.33
CA VAL A 192 -13.46 -0.16 17.95
C VAL A 192 -13.78 -1.43 17.17
N GLY A 193 -13.80 -2.59 17.84
CA GLY A 193 -14.28 -3.85 17.31
C GLY A 193 -13.43 -4.48 16.20
N TRP A 194 -12.21 -4.01 15.97
CA TRP A 194 -11.34 -4.47 14.88
C TRP A 194 -11.00 -5.96 14.95
N ASP A 195 -10.90 -6.54 16.14
CA ASP A 195 -10.60 -7.97 16.40
C ASP A 195 -11.83 -8.83 16.67
N SER A 196 -13.02 -8.23 16.54
CA SER A 196 -14.29 -8.94 16.75
C SER A 196 -14.51 -10.06 15.72
N PRO A 197 -15.38 -11.04 16.01
CA PRO A 197 -15.74 -12.10 15.07
C PRO A 197 -16.26 -11.58 13.71
N ALA A 198 -16.88 -10.40 13.70
CA ALA A 198 -17.45 -9.79 12.49
C ALA A 198 -16.41 -9.06 11.63
N VAL A 199 -15.19 -8.81 12.13
CA VAL A 199 -14.15 -8.06 11.41
C VAL A 199 -12.96 -8.97 11.12
N LEU A 200 -12.11 -9.23 12.09
CA LEU A 200 -10.93 -10.08 11.88
C LEU A 200 -11.03 -11.46 12.56
N ALA A 201 -12.07 -11.73 13.32
CA ALA A 201 -12.27 -13.01 14.02
C ALA A 201 -11.00 -13.48 14.77
N HIS A 202 -10.30 -12.53 15.42
CA HIS A 202 -9.02 -12.71 16.09
C HIS A 202 -7.83 -13.05 15.17
N HIS A 203 -7.99 -12.99 13.86
CA HIS A 203 -6.87 -13.11 12.93
C HIS A 203 -5.92 -11.92 13.02
N ARG A 204 -4.65 -12.15 12.69
CA ARG A 204 -3.57 -11.16 12.84
C ARG A 204 -3.05 -10.65 11.51
N ALA A 205 -3.62 -11.10 10.41
CA ALA A 205 -3.28 -10.62 9.09
C ALA A 205 -4.54 -10.43 8.25
N THR A 206 -4.57 -9.37 7.47
CA THR A 206 -5.62 -9.09 6.50
C THR A 206 -5.01 -8.56 5.21
N GLY A 207 -5.66 -8.79 4.10
CA GLY A 207 -5.18 -8.30 2.82
C GLY A 207 -6.22 -8.39 1.72
N GLN A 208 -5.87 -7.78 0.60
CA GLN A 208 -6.75 -7.72 -0.55
C GLN A 208 -5.97 -7.68 -1.86
N ILE A 209 -6.62 -8.14 -2.93
CA ILE A 209 -6.19 -7.92 -4.30
C ILE A 209 -7.34 -7.29 -5.06
N LEU A 210 -7.12 -6.06 -5.55
CA LEU A 210 -8.02 -5.40 -6.48
C LEU A 210 -7.51 -5.62 -7.90
N ILE A 211 -8.39 -6.13 -8.77
CA ILE A 211 -8.14 -6.28 -10.19
C ILE A 211 -9.15 -5.44 -10.94
N VAL A 212 -8.66 -4.47 -11.73
CA VAL A 212 -9.46 -3.69 -12.67
C VAL A 212 -9.05 -4.08 -14.07
N ASP A 213 -9.99 -4.57 -14.86
CA ASP A 213 -9.77 -5.04 -16.22
C ASP A 213 -10.96 -4.70 -17.10
N PRO A 214 -10.78 -3.91 -18.16
CA PRO A 214 -11.88 -3.57 -19.08
C PRO A 214 -12.65 -4.79 -19.62
N ASP A 215 -12.01 -5.95 -19.73
CA ASP A 215 -12.69 -7.16 -20.23
C ASP A 215 -13.81 -7.64 -19.30
N PHE A 216 -13.77 -7.26 -18.02
CA PHE A 216 -14.86 -7.56 -17.06
C PHE A 216 -16.17 -6.81 -17.36
N GLU A 217 -16.19 -5.88 -18.31
CA GLU A 217 -17.44 -5.29 -18.83
C GLU A 217 -18.27 -6.32 -19.60
N THR A 218 -17.60 -7.26 -20.26
CA THR A 218 -18.25 -8.32 -21.05
C THR A 218 -18.32 -9.65 -20.32
N GLU A 219 -17.33 -9.94 -19.49
CA GLU A 219 -17.23 -11.18 -18.69
C GLU A 219 -16.95 -10.83 -17.22
N PRO A 220 -17.96 -10.37 -16.48
CA PRO A 220 -17.79 -10.03 -15.07
C PRO A 220 -17.42 -11.28 -14.26
N PRO A 221 -16.49 -11.17 -13.32
CA PRO A 221 -16.13 -12.28 -12.46
C PRO A 221 -17.27 -12.60 -11.48
N ASP A 222 -17.47 -13.89 -11.20
CA ASP A 222 -18.45 -14.34 -10.21
C ASP A 222 -17.95 -14.15 -8.77
N VAL A 223 -18.89 -14.14 -7.83
CA VAL A 223 -18.60 -14.30 -6.39
C VAL A 223 -18.05 -15.70 -6.17
N GLN A 224 -16.91 -15.79 -5.52
CA GLN A 224 -16.23 -17.06 -5.26
C GLN A 224 -15.70 -17.12 -3.83
N ASP A 225 -16.09 -18.15 -3.07
CA ASP A 225 -15.40 -18.53 -1.84
C ASP A 225 -14.05 -19.17 -2.23
N LEU A 226 -12.97 -18.59 -1.71
CA LEU A 226 -11.60 -19.01 -1.95
C LEU A 226 -10.99 -19.64 -0.70
N THR A 227 -11.81 -19.90 0.32
CA THR A 227 -11.41 -20.53 1.57
C THR A 227 -11.17 -22.02 1.33
N ASP A 228 -9.92 -22.46 1.40
CA ASP A 228 -9.58 -23.89 1.30
C ASP A 228 -9.77 -24.58 2.67
N THR A 229 -9.08 -24.06 3.67
CA THR A 229 -9.12 -24.57 5.04
C THR A 229 -9.44 -23.41 6.00
N PRO A 230 -10.62 -23.37 6.66
CA PRO A 230 -11.01 -22.25 7.52
C PRO A 230 -10.01 -21.93 8.64
N GLN A 231 -9.23 -22.93 9.12
CA GLN A 231 -8.20 -22.75 10.14
C GLN A 231 -6.99 -21.97 9.60
N ASP A 232 -6.77 -21.96 8.28
CA ASP A 232 -5.69 -21.20 7.64
C ASP A 232 -6.09 -19.78 7.28
N GLY A 233 -7.38 -19.46 7.35
CA GLY A 233 -7.96 -18.16 7.09
C GLY A 233 -9.18 -18.23 6.20
N LEU A 234 -9.75 -17.07 5.90
CA LEU A 234 -10.92 -16.92 5.04
C LEU A 234 -10.57 -16.02 3.86
N ALA A 235 -11.06 -16.35 2.69
CA ALA A 235 -10.88 -15.54 1.50
C ALA A 235 -12.09 -15.58 0.59
N VAL A 236 -12.48 -14.44 0.03
CA VAL A 236 -13.60 -14.32 -0.90
C VAL A 236 -13.24 -13.38 -2.04
N ARG A 237 -13.69 -13.72 -3.25
CA ARG A 237 -13.70 -12.83 -4.41
C ARG A 237 -15.11 -12.28 -4.59
N THR A 238 -15.22 -10.98 -4.76
CA THR A 238 -16.46 -10.27 -5.04
C THR A 238 -16.31 -9.34 -6.23
N PRO A 239 -17.25 -9.34 -7.19
CA PRO A 239 -17.28 -8.31 -8.23
C PRO A 239 -17.61 -6.95 -7.62
N LEU A 240 -17.13 -5.89 -8.26
CA LEU A 240 -17.47 -4.50 -7.93
C LEU A 240 -18.48 -3.93 -8.94
N ALA A 241 -19.05 -2.76 -8.62
CA ALA A 241 -19.90 -2.02 -9.54
C ALA A 241 -19.03 -1.39 -10.66
N GLY A 242 -18.67 -2.18 -11.68
CA GLY A 242 -17.79 -1.82 -12.78
C GLY A 242 -16.85 -2.96 -13.14
N PRO A 243 -15.93 -2.79 -14.10
CA PRO A 243 -15.09 -3.86 -14.60
C PRO A 243 -13.94 -4.17 -13.61
N ALA A 244 -14.30 -4.61 -12.41
CA ALA A 244 -13.35 -4.90 -11.36
C ALA A 244 -13.83 -6.01 -10.43
N THR A 245 -12.87 -6.65 -9.77
CA THR A 245 -13.10 -7.61 -8.69
C THR A 245 -12.16 -7.35 -7.53
N LEU A 246 -12.66 -7.60 -6.32
CA LEU A 246 -11.91 -7.50 -5.08
C LEU A 246 -11.82 -8.89 -4.44
N VAL A 247 -10.61 -9.36 -4.21
CA VAL A 247 -10.34 -10.49 -3.32
C VAL A 247 -10.02 -9.90 -1.94
N THR A 248 -10.72 -10.35 -0.91
CA THR A 248 -10.45 -9.98 0.48
C THR A 248 -10.11 -11.25 1.26
N ALA A 249 -9.09 -11.19 2.11
CA ALA A 249 -8.68 -12.31 2.93
C ALA A 249 -8.27 -11.89 4.34
N ILE A 250 -8.53 -12.77 5.31
CA ILE A 250 -8.02 -12.69 6.69
C ILE A 250 -7.36 -14.00 7.06
N ALA A 251 -6.28 -13.96 7.85
CA ALA A 251 -5.55 -15.16 8.23
C ALA A 251 -4.88 -15.01 9.61
N PRO A 252 -4.54 -16.12 10.29
CA PRO A 252 -3.83 -16.09 11.57
C PRO A 252 -2.50 -15.36 11.51
N ASP A 253 -1.80 -15.41 10.36
CA ASP A 253 -0.51 -14.79 10.16
C ASP A 253 -0.28 -14.38 8.69
N GLY A 254 0.77 -13.60 8.44
CA GLY A 254 1.08 -13.09 7.10
C GLY A 254 1.51 -14.16 6.09
N LEU A 255 2.00 -15.34 6.54
CA LEU A 255 2.37 -16.41 5.63
C LEU A 255 1.13 -17.09 5.03
N ARG A 256 0.17 -17.42 5.91
CA ARG A 256 -1.13 -17.99 5.49
C ARG A 256 -1.93 -17.00 4.63
N LEU A 257 -1.95 -15.73 5.04
CA LEU A 257 -2.58 -14.67 4.24
C LEU A 257 -2.00 -14.64 2.81
N ARG A 258 -0.68 -14.71 2.70
CA ARG A 258 -0.01 -14.70 1.40
C ARG A 258 -0.40 -15.89 0.54
N HIS A 259 -0.45 -17.09 1.11
CA HIS A 259 -0.87 -18.30 0.39
C HIS A 259 -2.29 -18.17 -0.17
N LEU A 260 -3.23 -17.65 0.65
CA LEU A 260 -4.61 -17.41 0.21
C LEU A 260 -4.66 -16.40 -0.96
N LEU A 261 -3.95 -15.28 -0.84
CA LEU A 261 -3.94 -14.26 -1.89
C LEU A 261 -3.19 -14.71 -3.15
N ASP A 262 -2.14 -15.54 -3.04
CA ASP A 262 -1.42 -16.11 -4.19
C ASP A 262 -2.31 -17.10 -4.94
N ALA A 263 -3.02 -17.99 -4.24
CA ALA A 263 -4.00 -18.90 -4.83
C ALA A 263 -5.10 -18.12 -5.57
N ALA A 264 -5.62 -17.06 -4.96
CA ALA A 264 -6.63 -16.20 -5.56
C ALA A 264 -6.14 -15.47 -6.83
N HIS A 265 -4.86 -15.11 -6.89
CA HIS A 265 -4.28 -14.43 -8.05
C HIS A 265 -4.06 -15.36 -9.24
N THR A 266 -3.72 -16.63 -8.98
CA THR A 266 -3.45 -17.64 -10.02
C THR A 266 -4.71 -18.23 -10.68
N THR A 267 -5.88 -18.04 -10.11
CA THR A 267 -7.17 -18.52 -10.67
C THR A 267 -7.62 -17.74 -11.92
N ARG A 268 -6.87 -16.74 -12.37
CA ARG A 268 -7.02 -16.17 -13.71
C ARG A 268 -6.02 -16.89 -14.65
N PRO A 269 -6.47 -17.57 -15.72
CA PRO A 269 -5.54 -18.19 -16.68
C PRO A 269 -4.61 -17.11 -17.28
N PRO A 270 -3.31 -17.42 -17.47
CA PRO A 270 -2.42 -16.55 -18.20
C PRO A 270 -2.93 -16.40 -19.63
N ARG A 271 -2.95 -15.18 -20.14
CA ARG A 271 -3.17 -14.91 -21.57
C ARG A 271 -1.91 -15.20 -22.39
#